data_2050e89ebd67753bbad576c16f282078
#
_entry.id   2050e89ebd67753bbad576c16f282078
#
_cell.length_a   1.000
_cell.length_b   1.000
_cell.length_c   1.000
_cell.angle_alpha   90.00
_cell.angle_beta   90.00
_cell.angle_gamma   90.00
#
_symmetry.space_group_name_H-M   'P 1'
#
loop_
_entity.id
_entity.type
_entity.pdbx_description
1 polymer ?
#
loop_
_entity_poly.entity_id
_entity_poly.type
_entity_poly.pdbx_seq_one_letter_code
_entity_poly.pdbx_strand_id
1 'polypeptide(L)'
;MNSNQLMTKAADNIRILAAAMVEKAKSGHPGGSMSGADFVQVLYSEFLIHDPENPCWEARDRFFLDPGHMSPMLYAQLCMTGHYTMEELQQLRQWGSVTPGHPERNVVRGIENTSGPLGQGHTFAVGAALAAKWFNARYGEVHNPTIYAF
;
A
#
# COMPACT_ATOMS: atom_id res chain seq x y z
N MET A 1 -21.42 -1.89 -0.03
CA MET A 1 -20.75 -1.37 1.18
C MET A 1 -20.57 -2.49 2.19
N ASN A 2 -19.37 -2.65 2.70
CA ASN A 2 -19.09 -3.59 3.78
C ASN A 2 -19.73 -3.11 5.09
N SER A 3 -20.05 -4.03 6.01
CA SER A 3 -20.57 -3.63 7.33
C SER A 3 -19.47 -2.95 8.16
N ASN A 4 -19.83 -1.95 8.98
CA ASN A 4 -18.87 -1.27 9.85
C ASN A 4 -18.10 -2.26 10.75
N GLN A 5 -18.76 -3.32 11.23
CA GLN A 5 -18.10 -4.36 12.03
C GLN A 5 -17.02 -5.11 11.26
N LEU A 6 -17.27 -5.43 9.97
CA LEU A 6 -16.30 -6.10 9.14
C LEU A 6 -15.10 -5.17 8.84
N MET A 7 -15.37 -3.90 8.54
CA MET A 7 -14.35 -2.90 8.29
C MET A 7 -13.44 -2.69 9.52
N THR A 8 -14.05 -2.54 10.70
CA THR A 8 -13.30 -2.43 11.95
C THR A 8 -12.44 -3.67 12.20
N LYS A 9 -13.00 -4.86 12.05
CA LYS A 9 -12.26 -6.12 12.23
C LYS A 9 -11.07 -6.24 11.26
N ALA A 10 -11.25 -5.81 10.02
CA ALA A 10 -10.18 -5.83 9.03
C ALA A 10 -9.06 -4.84 9.40
N ALA A 11 -9.42 -3.61 9.80
CA ALA A 11 -8.44 -2.62 10.28
C ALA A 11 -7.71 -3.10 11.54
N ASP A 12 -8.40 -3.76 12.47
CA ASP A 12 -7.77 -4.35 13.66
C ASP A 12 -6.78 -5.46 13.30
N ASN A 13 -7.08 -6.29 12.30
CA ASN A 13 -6.12 -7.27 11.79
C ASN A 13 -4.87 -6.60 11.23
N ILE A 14 -5.01 -5.51 10.47
CA ILE A 14 -3.85 -4.73 9.97
C ILE A 14 -3.01 -4.22 11.14
N ARG A 15 -3.63 -3.65 12.19
CA ARG A 15 -2.93 -3.18 13.40
C ARG A 15 -2.13 -4.28 14.08
N ILE A 16 -2.78 -5.42 14.30
CA ILE A 16 -2.17 -6.57 14.98
C ILE A 16 -1.02 -7.12 14.14
N LEU A 17 -1.21 -7.30 12.85
CA LEU A 17 -0.17 -7.79 11.94
C LEU A 17 1.02 -6.82 11.90
N ALA A 18 0.77 -5.52 11.76
CA ALA A 18 1.83 -4.52 11.75
C ALA A 18 2.64 -4.52 13.05
N ALA A 19 1.98 -4.58 14.20
CA ALA A 19 2.65 -4.67 15.50
C ALA A 19 3.46 -5.97 15.65
N ALA A 20 2.88 -7.11 15.24
CA ALA A 20 3.55 -8.42 15.31
C ALA A 20 4.77 -8.50 14.40
N MET A 21 4.70 -7.92 13.19
CA MET A 21 5.83 -7.83 12.27
C MET A 21 7.00 -7.06 12.88
N VAL A 22 6.73 -5.88 13.46
CA VAL A 22 7.73 -5.04 14.11
C VAL A 22 8.31 -5.73 15.35
N GLU A 23 7.45 -6.34 16.16
CA GLU A 23 7.89 -7.09 17.35
C GLU A 23 8.79 -8.27 16.98
N LYS A 24 8.43 -9.05 15.98
CA LYS A 24 9.24 -10.18 15.52
C LYS A 24 10.58 -9.72 14.94
N ALA A 25 10.59 -8.65 14.16
CA ALA A 25 11.80 -8.09 13.59
C ALA A 25 12.71 -7.42 14.63
N LYS A 26 12.21 -7.11 15.83
CA LYS A 26 12.85 -6.27 16.85
C LYS A 26 13.34 -4.93 16.28
N SER A 27 12.73 -4.47 15.21
CA SER A 27 13.07 -3.26 14.48
C SER A 27 11.90 -2.77 13.64
N GLY A 28 11.64 -1.47 13.64
CA GLY A 28 10.58 -0.88 12.84
C GLY A 28 9.80 0.20 13.57
N HIS A 29 8.72 0.67 12.94
CA HIS A 29 7.91 1.79 13.41
C HIS A 29 6.44 1.35 13.53
N PRO A 30 5.96 0.97 14.74
CA PRO A 30 4.60 0.48 14.88
C PRO A 30 3.55 1.61 14.85
N GLY A 31 3.90 2.82 15.33
CA GLY A 31 2.93 3.90 15.55
C GLY A 31 2.12 4.26 14.30
N GLY A 32 2.76 4.74 13.24
CA GLY A 32 2.11 5.10 11.99
C GLY A 32 1.41 3.90 11.34
N SER A 33 2.05 2.72 11.38
CA SER A 33 1.47 1.50 10.81
C SER A 33 0.17 1.07 11.48
N MET A 34 0.05 1.30 12.78
CA MET A 34 -1.20 1.00 13.52
C MET A 34 -2.25 2.09 13.34
N SER A 35 -1.85 3.37 13.34
CA SER A 35 -2.79 4.49 13.24
C SER A 35 -3.39 4.65 11.84
N GLY A 36 -2.65 4.28 10.80
CA GLY A 36 -3.12 4.33 9.41
C GLY A 36 -4.02 3.17 8.99
N ALA A 37 -4.26 2.18 9.86
CA ALA A 37 -4.96 0.95 9.50
C ALA A 37 -6.40 1.18 9.02
N ASP A 38 -7.17 2.06 9.67
CA ASP A 38 -8.53 2.39 9.23
C ASP A 38 -8.52 3.06 7.86
N PHE A 39 -7.59 4.01 7.66
CA PHE A 39 -7.45 4.71 6.40
C PHE A 39 -7.17 3.72 5.25
N VAL A 40 -6.12 2.89 5.38
CA VAL A 40 -5.75 1.98 4.30
C VAL A 40 -6.84 0.93 4.04
N GLN A 41 -7.50 0.42 5.09
CA GLN A 41 -8.60 -0.52 4.94
C GLN A 41 -9.79 0.11 4.18
N VAL A 42 -10.19 1.32 4.56
CA VAL A 42 -11.29 2.03 3.87
C VAL A 42 -10.90 2.35 2.43
N LEU A 43 -9.67 2.83 2.20
CA LEU A 43 -9.17 3.12 0.86
C LEU A 43 -9.26 1.89 -0.05
N TYR A 44 -8.73 0.76 0.37
CA TYR A 44 -8.70 -0.47 -0.45
C TYR A 44 -10.06 -1.14 -0.61
N SER A 45 -10.98 -0.95 0.34
CA SER A 45 -12.29 -1.60 0.29
C SER A 45 -13.38 -0.80 -0.41
N GLU A 46 -13.29 0.53 -0.38
CA GLU A 46 -14.41 1.39 -0.82
C GLU A 46 -14.03 2.40 -1.93
N PHE A 47 -12.75 2.72 -2.09
CA PHE A 47 -12.33 3.80 -2.98
C PHE A 47 -11.36 3.38 -4.07
N LEU A 48 -10.36 2.57 -3.75
CA LEU A 48 -9.29 2.21 -4.69
C LEU A 48 -9.81 1.21 -5.73
N ILE A 49 -9.88 1.63 -6.97
CA ILE A 49 -10.25 0.76 -8.09
C ILE A 49 -9.01 -0.03 -8.50
N HIS A 50 -8.98 -1.29 -8.11
CA HIS A 50 -7.87 -2.21 -8.39
C HIS A 50 -8.37 -3.64 -8.59
N ASP A 51 -7.55 -4.47 -9.21
CA ASP A 51 -7.79 -5.89 -9.39
C ASP A 51 -6.63 -6.69 -8.76
N PRO A 52 -6.86 -7.37 -7.62
CA PRO A 52 -5.83 -8.17 -6.97
C PRO A 52 -5.29 -9.32 -7.84
N GLU A 53 -6.11 -9.85 -8.75
CA GLU A 53 -5.69 -10.93 -9.67
C GLU A 53 -4.93 -10.38 -10.89
N ASN A 54 -5.08 -9.08 -11.18
CA ASN A 54 -4.36 -8.41 -12.25
C ASN A 54 -3.73 -7.08 -11.76
N PRO A 55 -2.73 -7.14 -10.88
CA PRO A 55 -2.13 -5.95 -10.27
C PRO A 55 -1.42 -5.03 -11.26
N CYS A 56 -1.15 -5.49 -12.47
CA CYS A 56 -0.56 -4.70 -13.54
C CYS A 56 -1.59 -4.04 -14.47
N TRP A 57 -2.88 -4.15 -14.18
CA TRP A 57 -3.92 -3.51 -14.96
C TRP A 57 -3.65 -1.99 -15.11
N GLU A 58 -3.54 -1.52 -16.36
CA GLU A 58 -3.09 -0.15 -16.65
C GLU A 58 -4.06 0.92 -16.13
N ALA A 59 -5.37 0.65 -16.16
CA ALA A 59 -6.40 1.61 -15.76
C ALA A 59 -6.73 1.59 -14.26
N ARG A 60 -5.99 0.80 -13.46
CA ARG A 60 -6.18 0.77 -12.00
C ARG A 60 -5.82 2.10 -11.36
N ASP A 61 -6.45 2.43 -10.26
CA ASP A 61 -6.00 3.48 -9.36
C ASP A 61 -4.62 3.13 -8.75
N ARG A 62 -3.89 4.13 -8.28
CA ARG A 62 -2.53 3.94 -7.74
C ARG A 62 -2.42 4.54 -6.36
N PHE A 63 -1.86 3.76 -5.44
CA PHE A 63 -1.59 4.19 -4.07
C PHE A 63 -0.09 4.32 -3.84
N PHE A 64 0.34 5.51 -3.43
CA PHE A 64 1.72 5.85 -3.11
C PHE A 64 1.88 6.02 -1.60
N LEU A 65 2.69 5.18 -0.99
CA LEU A 65 2.97 5.29 0.44
C LEU A 65 4.09 6.29 0.71
N ASP A 66 3.80 7.25 1.57
CA ASP A 66 4.75 8.12 2.25
C ASP A 66 4.17 8.47 3.63
N PRO A 67 4.74 8.08 4.72
CA PRO A 67 6.14 7.70 4.92
C PRO A 67 6.41 6.20 4.74
N GLY A 68 7.51 5.86 4.08
CA GLY A 68 7.87 4.47 3.77
C GLY A 68 8.06 3.57 4.99
N HIS A 69 8.39 4.12 6.16
CA HIS A 69 8.51 3.34 7.39
C HIS A 69 7.16 2.79 7.91
N MET A 70 6.04 3.19 7.31
CA MET A 70 4.73 2.56 7.54
C MET A 70 4.51 1.30 6.69
N SER A 71 5.57 0.77 6.08
CA SER A 71 5.54 -0.46 5.29
C SER A 71 4.81 -1.64 5.95
N PRO A 72 4.86 -1.88 7.29
CA PRO A 72 4.10 -2.95 7.90
C PRO A 72 2.58 -2.84 7.69
N MET A 73 2.03 -1.62 7.69
CA MET A 73 0.62 -1.39 7.36
C MET A 73 0.31 -1.82 5.93
N LEU A 74 1.14 -1.37 4.98
CA LEU A 74 0.95 -1.69 3.56
C LEU A 74 1.07 -3.19 3.30
N TYR A 75 2.09 -3.85 3.85
CA TYR A 75 2.26 -5.30 3.69
C TYR A 75 1.10 -6.08 4.31
N ALA A 76 0.60 -5.67 5.49
CA ALA A 76 -0.57 -6.29 6.12
C ALA A 76 -1.82 -6.14 5.23
N GLN A 77 -2.07 -4.95 4.67
CA GLN A 77 -3.15 -4.73 3.71
C GLN A 77 -2.99 -5.59 2.46
N LEU A 78 -1.80 -5.64 1.88
CA LEU A 78 -1.51 -6.43 0.69
C LEU A 78 -1.56 -7.94 0.94
N CYS A 79 -1.29 -8.39 2.16
CA CYS A 79 -1.53 -9.77 2.56
C CYS A 79 -3.04 -10.11 2.57
N MET A 80 -3.87 -9.20 3.04
CA MET A 80 -5.33 -9.39 3.02
C MET A 80 -5.92 -9.42 1.61
N THR A 81 -5.24 -8.82 0.63
CA THR A 81 -5.62 -8.87 -0.80
C THR A 81 -4.90 -9.98 -1.59
N GLY A 82 -4.11 -10.84 -0.91
CA GLY A 82 -3.50 -12.02 -1.52
C GLY A 82 -2.13 -11.80 -2.18
N HIS A 83 -1.54 -10.59 -2.09
CA HIS A 83 -0.22 -10.30 -2.69
C HIS A 83 0.96 -10.75 -1.82
N TYR A 84 0.74 -10.96 -0.54
CA TYR A 84 1.73 -11.46 0.43
C TYR A 84 1.18 -12.60 1.24
N THR A 85 2.04 -13.50 1.71
CA THR A 85 1.67 -14.56 2.64
C THR A 85 1.99 -14.17 4.09
N MET A 86 1.39 -14.87 5.05
CA MET A 86 1.68 -14.67 6.46
C MET A 86 3.14 -14.98 6.82
N GLU A 87 3.75 -15.93 6.12
CA GLU A 87 5.16 -16.30 6.27
C GLU A 87 6.07 -15.17 5.79
N GLU A 88 5.75 -14.53 4.67
CA GLU A 88 6.49 -13.38 4.14
C GLU A 88 6.41 -12.16 5.09
N LEU A 89 5.24 -11.91 5.71
CA LEU A 89 5.10 -10.84 6.70
C LEU A 89 6.05 -11.04 7.89
N GLN A 90 6.25 -12.29 8.29
CA GLN A 90 7.14 -12.64 9.41
C GLN A 90 8.63 -12.39 9.11
N GLN A 91 8.97 -12.10 7.86
CA GLN A 91 10.34 -11.82 7.42
C GLN A 91 10.63 -10.31 7.29
N LEU A 92 9.81 -9.45 7.92
CA LEU A 92 10.04 -8.00 7.90
C LEU A 92 11.50 -7.67 8.24
N ARG A 93 12.16 -6.87 7.38
CA ARG A 93 13.55 -6.41 7.57
C ARG A 93 14.61 -7.51 7.62
N GLN A 94 14.28 -8.75 7.29
CA GLN A 94 15.28 -9.80 7.19
C GLN A 94 16.02 -9.69 5.85
N TRP A 95 17.30 -10.07 5.85
CA TRP A 95 18.10 -10.05 4.63
C TRP A 95 17.49 -10.96 3.55
N GLY A 96 17.32 -10.41 2.34
CA GLY A 96 16.74 -11.14 1.20
C GLY A 96 15.23 -11.34 1.26
N SER A 97 14.54 -10.77 2.27
CA SER A 97 13.07 -10.85 2.34
C SER A 97 12.40 -9.91 1.33
N VAL A 98 11.16 -10.25 0.98
CA VAL A 98 10.30 -9.43 0.10
C VAL A 98 9.55 -8.34 0.88
N THR A 99 9.81 -8.22 2.19
CA THR A 99 9.21 -7.22 3.09
C THR A 99 10.29 -6.34 3.73
N PRO A 100 11.03 -5.54 2.93
CA PRO A 100 12.02 -4.62 3.47
C PRO A 100 11.37 -3.57 4.38
N GLY A 101 12.17 -2.91 5.22
CA GLY A 101 11.70 -1.91 6.18
C GLY A 101 11.06 -0.66 5.56
N HIS A 102 11.38 -0.38 4.32
CA HIS A 102 10.76 0.61 3.45
C HIS A 102 10.37 -0.09 2.14
N PRO A 103 9.18 0.16 1.58
CA PRO A 103 8.76 -0.58 0.39
C PRO A 103 9.66 -0.26 -0.81
N GLU A 104 9.92 -1.28 -1.61
CA GLU A 104 10.53 -1.15 -2.92
C GLU A 104 9.47 -1.37 -3.99
N ARG A 105 9.50 -0.57 -5.06
CA ARG A 105 8.52 -0.64 -6.13
C ARG A 105 8.42 -2.05 -6.70
N ASN A 106 7.25 -2.65 -6.56
CA ASN A 106 6.92 -3.97 -7.10
C ASN A 106 5.43 -4.01 -7.45
N VAL A 107 5.11 -3.63 -8.67
CA VAL A 107 3.71 -3.51 -9.13
C VAL A 107 2.99 -4.85 -9.09
N VAL A 108 3.68 -5.95 -9.37
CA VAL A 108 3.10 -7.31 -9.30
C VAL A 108 2.64 -7.64 -7.88
N ARG A 109 3.26 -7.04 -6.85
CA ARG A 109 2.86 -7.18 -5.45
C ARG A 109 2.06 -5.98 -4.92
N GLY A 110 1.57 -5.10 -5.80
CA GLY A 110 0.73 -3.96 -5.41
C GLY A 110 1.48 -2.76 -4.83
N ILE A 111 2.81 -2.66 -5.01
CA ILE A 111 3.62 -1.54 -4.52
C ILE A 111 4.01 -0.62 -5.68
N GLU A 112 3.49 0.60 -5.67
CA GLU A 112 3.68 1.58 -6.75
C GLU A 112 5.00 2.35 -6.68
N ASN A 113 5.55 2.55 -5.48
CA ASN A 113 6.77 3.35 -5.31
C ASN A 113 7.77 2.76 -4.33
N THR A 114 9.04 2.97 -4.60
CA THR A 114 10.09 2.87 -3.59
C THR A 114 10.02 4.11 -2.71
N SER A 115 9.93 3.94 -1.40
CA SER A 115 9.79 5.02 -0.44
C SER A 115 10.79 4.85 0.70
N GLY A 116 11.30 5.95 1.20
CA GLY A 116 12.25 5.99 2.33
C GLY A 116 12.36 7.40 2.86
N PRO A 117 12.96 8.34 2.11
CA PRO A 117 12.98 9.75 2.52
C PRO A 117 11.55 10.31 2.61
N LEU A 118 11.25 10.99 3.72
CA LEU A 118 9.93 11.59 3.96
C LEU A 118 9.61 12.68 2.91
N GLY A 119 8.40 12.66 2.38
CA GLY A 119 7.94 13.53 1.31
C GLY A 119 8.17 12.98 -0.10
N GLN A 120 9.00 11.96 -0.27
CA GLN A 120 9.33 11.40 -1.59
C GLN A 120 8.11 10.70 -2.22
N GLY A 121 7.32 9.96 -1.44
CA GLY A 121 6.11 9.29 -1.93
C GLY A 121 5.08 10.28 -2.47
N HIS A 122 4.88 11.40 -1.79
CA HIS A 122 3.99 12.48 -2.27
C HIS A 122 4.49 13.07 -3.60
N THR A 123 5.80 13.28 -3.77
CA THR A 123 6.33 13.80 -5.03
C THR A 123 6.17 12.82 -6.18
N PHE A 124 6.32 11.52 -5.92
CA PHE A 124 6.00 10.47 -6.90
C PHE A 124 4.51 10.49 -7.29
N ALA A 125 3.61 10.63 -6.32
CA ALA A 125 2.18 10.73 -6.58
C ALA A 125 1.83 11.94 -7.47
N VAL A 126 2.44 13.11 -7.19
CA VAL A 126 2.28 14.30 -8.04
C VAL A 126 2.76 14.02 -9.48
N GLY A 127 3.93 13.40 -9.63
CA GLY A 127 4.45 13.02 -10.95
C GLY A 127 3.52 12.06 -11.69
N ALA A 128 2.98 11.05 -11.00
CA ALA A 128 2.03 10.11 -11.56
C ALA A 128 0.71 10.79 -11.98
N ALA A 129 0.19 11.71 -11.15
CA ALA A 129 -1.02 12.47 -11.48
C ALA A 129 -0.83 13.39 -12.69
N LEU A 130 0.32 14.04 -12.80
CA LEU A 130 0.67 14.85 -13.98
C LEU A 130 0.77 13.98 -15.23
N ALA A 131 1.41 12.81 -15.14
CA ALA A 131 1.51 11.88 -16.25
C ALA A 131 0.12 11.40 -16.69
N ALA A 132 -0.76 11.02 -15.76
CA ALA A 132 -2.13 10.62 -16.06
C ALA A 132 -2.90 11.71 -16.81
N LYS A 133 -2.83 12.96 -16.33
CA LYS A 133 -3.44 14.11 -17.00
C LYS A 133 -2.87 14.36 -18.40
N TRP A 134 -1.56 14.21 -18.56
CA TRP A 134 -0.91 14.37 -19.87
C TRP A 134 -1.37 13.29 -20.85
N PHE A 135 -1.44 12.03 -20.41
CA PHE A 135 -1.94 10.94 -21.24
C PHE A 135 -3.39 11.16 -21.66
N ASN A 136 -4.25 11.58 -20.74
CA ASN A 136 -5.66 11.87 -21.04
C ASN A 136 -5.80 13.01 -22.04
N ALA A 137 -5.02 14.08 -21.89
CA ALA A 137 -5.05 15.20 -22.84
C ALA A 137 -4.54 14.80 -24.24
N ARG A 138 -3.63 13.84 -24.32
CA ARG A 138 -3.00 13.43 -25.59
C ARG A 138 -3.79 12.33 -26.31
N TYR A 139 -4.37 11.38 -25.58
CA TYR A 139 -4.94 10.17 -26.14
C TYR A 139 -6.45 9.97 -25.81
N GLY A 140 -7.06 10.92 -25.14
CA GLY A 140 -8.43 10.83 -24.66
C GLY A 140 -8.52 10.10 -23.31
N GLU A 141 -9.74 10.03 -22.75
CA GLU A 141 -10.00 9.46 -21.41
C GLU A 141 -9.92 7.92 -21.36
N VAL A 142 -8.94 7.32 -22.03
CA VAL A 142 -8.77 5.86 -22.06
C VAL A 142 -8.21 5.35 -20.72
N HIS A 143 -7.43 6.19 -20.02
CA HIS A 143 -6.81 5.84 -18.74
C HIS A 143 -6.80 7.07 -17.82
N ASN A 144 -7.74 7.13 -16.89
CA ASN A 144 -7.84 8.21 -15.91
C ASN A 144 -7.78 7.66 -14.48
N PRO A 145 -6.67 7.06 -14.05
CA PRO A 145 -6.53 6.52 -12.71
C PRO A 145 -6.59 7.64 -11.67
N THR A 146 -7.24 7.38 -10.54
CA THR A 146 -7.07 8.22 -9.36
C THR A 146 -5.73 7.90 -8.71
N ILE A 147 -5.01 8.94 -8.31
CA ILE A 147 -3.73 8.82 -7.63
C ILE A 147 -3.93 9.18 -6.17
N TYR A 148 -3.72 8.21 -5.29
CA TYR A 148 -3.80 8.37 -3.85
C TYR A 148 -2.40 8.42 -3.26
N ALA A 149 -2.21 9.24 -2.22
CA ALA A 149 -0.99 9.30 -1.42
C ALA A 149 -1.33 9.41 0.06
N PHE A 150 -0.51 8.80 0.91
CA PHE A 150 -0.66 8.84 2.36
C PHE A 150 0.68 9.15 3.02
#